data_38c073f7709b16da2b731332b880df05
#
_entry.id   38c073f7709b16da2b731332b880df05
#
_cell.length_a   1.000
_cell.length_b   1.000
_cell.length_c   1.000
_cell.angle_alpha   90.00
_cell.angle_beta   90.00
_cell.angle_gamma   90.00
#
_symmetry.space_group_name_H-M   'P 1'
#
loop_
_entity.id
_entity.type
_entity.pdbx_description
1 polymer ?
#
loop_
_entity_poly.entity_id
_entity_poly.type
_entity_poly.pdbx_seq_one_letter_code
_entity_poly.pdbx_strand_id
1 'polypeptide(L)'
;MRNDLSIYRTYAANWWDGSQRFLRLLHNLVPPRLAYFDTIVGSWRGKTVLDLGCGGGFMSEALARRGATVVGVDPSEEAIRVAQAHAESEGFKIEYEVGYGESIPVADHSVDCIVCVDVLEHVADLDRVFDEVQRVLKPDGVFLFDTINRTPLAALVIVHLGETIFRLLPRGTHDPRKFIRPSELRVKLRKRGLAVGPFVGLGPRGFNRRFDFTFGRLPSVQIMYMGHAWADPHGKAASGSAVAVSGQRLRNAAM
;
A
#
# COMPACT_ATOMS: atom_id res chain seq x y z
N MET A 1 -17.70 -17.45 0.30
CA MET A 1 -16.55 -17.32 -0.60
C MET A 1 -15.43 -16.65 0.17
N ARG A 2 -14.16 -17.00 -0.09
CA ARG A 2 -13.01 -16.25 0.43
C ARG A 2 -12.65 -15.16 -0.58
N ASN A 3 -11.99 -14.08 -0.14
CA ASN A 3 -11.73 -12.85 -0.89
C ASN A 3 -13.02 -12.06 -1.19
N ASP A 4 -13.85 -11.92 -0.16
CA ASP A 4 -15.09 -11.14 -0.25
C ASP A 4 -14.79 -9.68 0.11
N LEU A 5 -14.75 -8.82 -0.89
CA LEU A 5 -14.51 -7.38 -0.73
C LEU A 5 -15.80 -6.57 -0.54
N SER A 6 -16.98 -7.20 -0.61
CA SER A 6 -18.28 -6.51 -0.37
C SER A 6 -18.36 -5.89 1.01
N ILE A 7 -17.53 -6.35 1.93
CA ILE A 7 -17.40 -5.85 3.28
C ILE A 7 -16.95 -4.39 3.33
N TYR A 8 -16.02 -3.98 2.47
CA TYR A 8 -15.56 -2.59 2.41
C TYR A 8 -16.70 -1.67 1.97
N ARG A 9 -17.55 -2.14 1.05
CA ARG A 9 -18.79 -1.46 0.68
C ARG A 9 -19.78 -1.39 1.84
N THR A 10 -20.00 -2.51 2.53
CA THR A 10 -20.96 -2.59 3.66
C THR A 10 -20.60 -1.63 4.79
N TYR A 11 -19.32 -1.47 5.09
CA TYR A 11 -18.83 -0.62 6.17
C TYR A 11 -18.27 0.74 5.70
N ALA A 12 -18.48 1.11 4.45
CA ALA A 12 -17.97 2.37 3.93
C ALA A 12 -18.40 3.58 4.78
N ALA A 13 -19.68 3.66 5.18
CA ALA A 13 -20.19 4.74 6.02
C ALA A 13 -19.50 4.86 7.39
N ASN A 14 -18.87 3.80 7.88
CA ASN A 14 -18.18 3.77 9.18
C ASN A 14 -16.67 4.01 9.06
N TRP A 15 -16.16 4.35 7.88
CA TRP A 15 -14.71 4.38 7.63
C TRP A 15 -13.95 5.25 8.62
N TRP A 16 -14.51 6.43 8.94
CA TRP A 16 -13.85 7.44 9.76
C TRP A 16 -14.40 7.56 11.19
N ASP A 17 -15.54 6.93 11.52
CA ASP A 17 -16.21 7.09 12.82
C ASP A 17 -15.53 6.33 13.98
N GLY A 18 -14.59 5.45 13.65
CA GLY A 18 -13.86 4.64 14.63
C GLY A 18 -14.71 3.58 15.36
N SER A 19 -15.93 3.28 14.90
CA SER A 19 -16.80 2.25 15.47
C SER A 19 -16.30 0.85 15.14
N GLN A 20 -15.83 0.64 13.90
CA GLN A 20 -15.40 -0.66 13.42
C GLN A 20 -13.95 -0.95 13.76
N ARG A 21 -13.70 -2.02 14.52
CA ARG A 21 -12.34 -2.38 14.97
C ARG A 21 -11.40 -2.64 13.79
N PHE A 22 -11.87 -3.34 12.75
CA PHE A 22 -11.02 -3.64 11.59
C PHE A 22 -10.60 -2.38 10.82
N LEU A 23 -11.46 -1.37 10.70
CA LEU A 23 -11.11 -0.09 10.08
C LEU A 23 -10.09 0.68 10.93
N ARG A 24 -10.21 0.62 12.27
CA ARG A 24 -9.18 1.18 13.16
C ARG A 24 -7.83 0.48 12.98
N LEU A 25 -7.82 -0.84 12.74
CA LEU A 25 -6.58 -1.58 12.45
C LEU A 25 -5.95 -1.15 11.13
N LEU A 26 -6.75 -0.95 10.05
CA LEU A 26 -6.28 -0.40 8.78
C LEU A 26 -5.70 1.01 8.98
N HIS A 27 -6.37 1.86 9.74
CA HIS A 27 -5.87 3.19 10.07
C HIS A 27 -4.54 3.14 10.85
N ASN A 28 -4.41 2.22 11.80
CA ASN A 28 -3.18 2.03 12.58
C ASN A 28 -2.00 1.50 11.75
N LEU A 29 -2.24 0.97 10.55
CA LEU A 29 -1.20 0.57 9.59
C LEU A 29 -0.61 1.75 8.81
N VAL A 30 -1.33 2.87 8.69
CA VAL A 30 -0.88 4.05 7.92
C VAL A 30 0.44 4.63 8.44
N PRO A 31 0.62 4.92 9.75
CA PRO A 31 1.87 5.51 10.25
C PRO A 31 3.12 4.68 9.96
N PRO A 32 3.18 3.35 10.24
CA PRO A 32 4.38 2.57 9.97
C PRO A 32 4.67 2.38 8.46
N ARG A 33 3.64 2.36 7.60
CA ARG A 33 3.80 2.37 6.15
C ARG A 33 4.48 3.64 5.70
N LEU A 34 3.93 4.79 6.09
CA LEU A 34 4.51 6.09 5.76
C LEU A 34 5.91 6.26 6.32
N ALA A 35 6.19 5.81 7.56
CA ALA A 35 7.53 5.84 8.12
C ALA A 35 8.56 5.04 7.30
N TYR A 36 8.13 4.00 6.57
CA TYR A 36 8.98 3.30 5.60
C TYR A 36 9.04 4.05 4.27
N PHE A 37 7.92 4.45 3.71
CA PHE A 37 7.84 5.12 2.42
C PHE A 37 8.56 6.47 2.42
N ASP A 38 8.48 7.23 3.53
CA ASP A 38 9.21 8.48 3.73
C ASP A 38 10.74 8.28 3.56
N THR A 39 11.30 7.11 3.94
CA THR A 39 12.73 6.82 3.75
C THR A 39 13.12 6.58 2.28
N ILE A 40 12.15 6.24 1.44
CA ILE A 40 12.34 5.98 0.00
C ILE A 40 12.11 7.24 -0.82
N VAL A 41 11.01 7.94 -0.54
CA VAL A 41 10.56 9.11 -1.32
C VAL A 41 11.30 10.39 -0.91
N GLY A 42 11.69 10.51 0.35
CA GLY A 42 12.32 11.69 0.93
C GLY A 42 11.34 12.83 1.17
N SER A 43 10.71 13.36 0.12
CA SER A 43 9.70 14.42 0.21
C SER A 43 8.52 14.15 -0.71
N TRP A 44 7.32 14.28 -0.17
CA TRP A 44 6.06 14.16 -0.92
C TRP A 44 5.64 15.48 -1.56
N ARG A 45 6.18 16.60 -1.10
CA ARG A 45 5.81 17.94 -1.57
C ARG A 45 6.07 18.06 -3.08
N GLY A 46 5.00 18.44 -3.80
CA GLY A 46 5.04 18.64 -5.25
C GLY A 46 5.08 17.34 -6.07
N LYS A 47 4.90 16.18 -5.43
CA LYS A 47 4.77 14.89 -6.14
C LYS A 47 3.30 14.58 -6.42
N THR A 48 3.03 14.05 -7.60
CA THR A 48 1.74 13.43 -7.95
C THR A 48 1.78 11.98 -7.51
N VAL A 49 0.84 11.57 -6.66
CA VAL A 49 0.79 10.23 -6.05
C VAL A 49 -0.55 9.58 -6.36
N LEU A 50 -0.49 8.37 -6.92
CA LEU A 50 -1.65 7.49 -7.02
C LEU A 50 -1.73 6.62 -5.76
N ASP A 51 -2.85 6.67 -5.06
CA ASP A 51 -3.23 5.74 -3.99
C ASP A 51 -4.15 4.68 -4.59
N LEU A 52 -3.58 3.53 -4.95
CA LEU A 52 -4.27 2.44 -5.62
C LEU A 52 -4.90 1.49 -4.61
N GLY A 53 -6.23 1.37 -4.64
CA GLY A 53 -7.03 0.70 -3.61
C GLY A 53 -7.19 1.60 -2.39
N CYS A 54 -7.53 2.86 -2.62
CA CYS A 54 -7.55 3.90 -1.57
C CYS A 54 -8.64 3.69 -0.50
N GLY A 55 -9.65 2.84 -0.77
CA GLY A 55 -10.80 2.65 0.12
C GLY A 55 -11.44 3.98 0.49
N GLY A 56 -11.72 4.20 1.76
CA GLY A 56 -12.27 5.46 2.27
C GLY A 56 -11.23 6.55 2.56
N GLY A 57 -10.00 6.45 2.04
CA GLY A 57 -9.06 7.58 1.96
C GLY A 57 -8.03 7.73 3.07
N PHE A 58 -7.85 6.77 3.97
CA PHE A 58 -6.86 6.89 5.06
C PHE A 58 -5.44 7.22 4.59
N MET A 59 -4.96 6.51 3.57
CA MET A 59 -3.62 6.72 3.03
C MET A 59 -3.59 7.99 2.16
N SER A 60 -4.61 8.21 1.34
CA SER A 60 -4.74 9.40 0.49
C SER A 60 -4.60 10.70 1.28
N GLU A 61 -5.36 10.85 2.37
CA GLU A 61 -5.27 12.06 3.21
C GLU A 61 -3.93 12.17 3.94
N ALA A 62 -3.38 11.05 4.39
CA ALA A 62 -2.08 11.07 5.05
C ALA A 62 -0.93 11.48 4.11
N LEU A 63 -1.05 11.20 2.81
CA LEU A 63 -0.16 11.66 1.74
C LEU A 63 -0.40 13.15 1.42
N ALA A 64 -1.66 13.57 1.31
CA ALA A 64 -2.03 14.97 1.09
C ALA A 64 -1.53 15.88 2.22
N ARG A 65 -1.65 15.45 3.49
CA ARG A 65 -1.06 16.16 4.67
C ARG A 65 0.46 16.33 4.55
N ARG A 66 1.16 15.48 3.78
CA ARG A 66 2.60 15.60 3.49
C ARG A 66 2.92 16.48 2.29
N GLY A 67 1.90 17.06 1.64
CA GLY A 67 2.03 17.98 0.52
C GLY A 67 2.08 17.30 -0.85
N ALA A 68 1.64 16.05 -0.97
CA ALA A 68 1.44 15.39 -2.25
C ALA A 68 0.15 15.90 -2.93
N THR A 69 0.15 15.90 -4.26
CA THR A 69 -1.08 15.92 -5.07
C THR A 69 -1.52 14.47 -5.23
N VAL A 70 -2.71 14.13 -4.73
CA VAL A 70 -3.13 12.73 -4.62
C VAL A 70 -4.32 12.45 -5.56
N VAL A 71 -4.24 11.32 -6.25
CA VAL A 71 -5.35 10.67 -6.96
C VAL A 71 -5.61 9.34 -6.26
N GLY A 72 -6.80 9.14 -5.72
CA GLY A 72 -7.23 7.88 -5.10
C GLY A 72 -8.07 7.07 -6.07
N VAL A 73 -7.78 5.78 -6.23
CA VAL A 73 -8.54 4.85 -7.09
C VAL A 73 -8.97 3.64 -6.28
N ASP A 74 -10.27 3.33 -6.32
CA ASP A 74 -10.84 2.14 -5.66
C ASP A 74 -12.05 1.60 -6.44
N PRO A 75 -12.29 0.29 -6.51
CA PRO A 75 -13.44 -0.26 -7.20
C PRO A 75 -14.79 -0.03 -6.49
N SER A 76 -14.79 0.38 -5.23
CA SER A 76 -16.02 0.63 -4.45
C SER A 76 -16.47 2.08 -4.58
N GLU A 77 -17.57 2.32 -5.31
CA GLU A 77 -18.20 3.64 -5.39
C GLU A 77 -18.58 4.20 -4.02
N GLU A 78 -19.00 3.33 -3.09
CA GLU A 78 -19.37 3.73 -1.73
C GLU A 78 -18.16 4.20 -0.94
N ALA A 79 -17.00 3.53 -1.06
CA ALA A 79 -15.76 3.93 -0.42
C ALA A 79 -15.26 5.27 -1.01
N ILE A 80 -15.30 5.42 -2.32
CA ILE A 80 -14.94 6.66 -3.02
C ILE A 80 -15.80 7.84 -2.54
N ARG A 81 -17.12 7.67 -2.45
CA ARG A 81 -18.01 8.74 -1.94
C ARG A 81 -17.66 9.16 -0.52
N VAL A 82 -17.35 8.20 0.34
CA VAL A 82 -16.94 8.49 1.73
C VAL A 82 -15.58 9.18 1.78
N ALA A 83 -14.62 8.72 0.97
CA ALA A 83 -13.29 9.34 0.87
C ALA A 83 -13.40 10.81 0.42
N GLN A 84 -14.19 11.08 -0.63
CA GLN A 84 -14.47 12.43 -1.12
C GLN A 84 -15.06 13.33 -0.04
N ALA A 85 -16.17 12.89 0.57
CA ALA A 85 -16.88 13.68 1.57
C ALA A 85 -15.98 14.00 2.79
N HIS A 86 -15.17 13.04 3.23
CA HIS A 86 -14.26 13.27 4.35
C HIS A 86 -13.11 14.21 3.97
N ALA A 87 -12.47 14.01 2.84
CA ALA A 87 -11.41 14.89 2.36
C ALA A 87 -11.89 16.33 2.19
N GLU A 88 -13.08 16.55 1.63
CA GLU A 88 -13.70 17.87 1.52
C GLU A 88 -13.94 18.51 2.89
N SER A 89 -14.46 17.75 3.86
CA SER A 89 -14.71 18.24 5.22
C SER A 89 -13.43 18.63 5.96
N GLU A 90 -12.31 17.96 5.65
CA GLU A 90 -10.98 18.24 6.19
C GLU A 90 -10.20 19.29 5.36
N GLY A 91 -10.78 19.80 4.27
CA GLY A 91 -10.18 20.82 3.41
C GLY A 91 -9.08 20.31 2.47
N PHE A 92 -9.01 18.98 2.22
CA PHE A 92 -8.09 18.39 1.26
C PHE A 92 -8.65 18.44 -0.16
N LYS A 93 -7.77 18.71 -1.12
CA LYS A 93 -8.04 18.60 -2.55
C LYS A 93 -7.44 17.28 -3.05
N ILE A 94 -8.22 16.23 -3.03
CA ILE A 94 -7.84 14.90 -3.50
C ILE A 94 -8.82 14.51 -4.61
N GLU A 95 -8.30 14.06 -5.75
CA GLU A 95 -9.11 13.48 -6.81
C GLU A 95 -9.38 12.02 -6.46
N TYR A 96 -10.65 11.59 -6.56
CA TYR A 96 -11.03 10.20 -6.33
C TYR A 96 -11.80 9.66 -7.52
N GLU A 97 -11.40 8.47 -7.99
CA GLU A 97 -11.95 7.81 -9.17
C GLU A 97 -12.33 6.36 -8.87
N VAL A 98 -13.46 5.94 -9.43
CA VAL A 98 -13.82 4.51 -9.41
C VAL A 98 -13.02 3.78 -10.49
N GLY A 99 -12.25 2.75 -10.09
CA GLY A 99 -11.42 2.01 -11.03
C GLY A 99 -10.81 0.76 -10.42
N TYR A 100 -10.20 -0.05 -11.26
CA TYR A 100 -9.57 -1.32 -10.89
C TYR A 100 -8.06 -1.24 -11.10
N GLY A 101 -7.31 -2.01 -10.31
CA GLY A 101 -5.87 -2.10 -10.47
C GLY A 101 -5.43 -2.66 -11.82
N GLU A 102 -6.27 -3.48 -12.44
CA GLU A 102 -6.08 -4.06 -13.77
C GLU A 102 -6.40 -3.11 -14.93
N SER A 103 -6.98 -1.93 -14.64
CA SER A 103 -7.31 -0.87 -15.61
C SER A 103 -7.42 0.46 -14.85
N ILE A 104 -6.29 1.09 -14.63
CA ILE A 104 -6.18 2.31 -13.83
C ILE A 104 -6.63 3.52 -14.67
N PRO A 105 -7.63 4.31 -14.24
CA PRO A 105 -8.16 5.45 -14.99
C PRO A 105 -7.25 6.69 -14.87
N VAL A 106 -5.94 6.49 -15.02
CA VAL A 106 -4.93 7.55 -14.92
C VAL A 106 -4.03 7.49 -16.16
N ALA A 107 -3.62 8.66 -16.65
CA ALA A 107 -2.81 8.79 -17.87
C ALA A 107 -1.43 8.13 -17.74
N ASP A 108 -0.87 7.73 -18.88
CA ASP A 108 0.48 7.16 -18.97
C ASP A 108 1.52 8.15 -18.42
N HIS A 109 2.50 7.62 -17.69
CA HIS A 109 3.66 8.38 -17.20
C HIS A 109 3.30 9.70 -16.48
N SER A 110 2.19 9.69 -15.72
CA SER A 110 1.65 10.90 -15.09
C SER A 110 1.97 11.02 -13.60
N VAL A 111 2.28 9.90 -12.91
CA VAL A 111 2.49 9.90 -11.46
C VAL A 111 3.95 9.67 -11.07
N ASP A 112 4.40 10.39 -10.04
CA ASP A 112 5.73 10.24 -9.46
C ASP A 112 5.83 9.02 -8.55
N CYS A 113 4.73 8.70 -7.87
CA CYS A 113 4.66 7.57 -6.96
C CYS A 113 3.32 6.85 -7.07
N ILE A 114 3.32 5.53 -6.91
CA ILE A 114 2.12 4.74 -6.65
C ILE A 114 2.27 4.14 -5.26
N VAL A 115 1.26 4.32 -4.41
CA VAL A 115 1.10 3.62 -3.13
C VAL A 115 -0.02 2.60 -3.30
N CYS A 116 0.25 1.34 -2.94
CA CYS A 116 -0.69 0.23 -3.11
C CYS A 116 -0.57 -0.67 -1.88
N VAL A 117 -1.47 -0.51 -0.93
CA VAL A 117 -1.41 -1.17 0.38
C VAL A 117 -2.68 -1.96 0.67
N ASP A 118 -2.54 -3.19 1.17
CA ASP A 118 -3.64 -4.16 1.39
C ASP A 118 -4.46 -4.45 0.12
N VAL A 119 -3.86 -4.47 -1.07
CA VAL A 119 -4.55 -4.60 -2.35
C VAL A 119 -4.09 -5.81 -3.17
N LEU A 120 -2.77 -6.03 -3.27
CA LEU A 120 -2.20 -6.98 -4.23
C LEU A 120 -2.70 -8.42 -4.02
N GLU A 121 -3.00 -8.82 -2.79
CA GLU A 121 -3.59 -10.11 -2.44
C GLU A 121 -5.07 -10.25 -2.79
N HIS A 122 -5.70 -9.17 -3.23
CA HIS A 122 -7.14 -9.14 -3.54
C HIS A 122 -7.43 -9.10 -5.04
N VAL A 123 -6.51 -8.64 -5.87
CA VAL A 123 -6.71 -8.45 -7.31
C VAL A 123 -6.97 -9.76 -8.05
N ALA A 124 -7.64 -9.68 -9.19
CA ALA A 124 -7.94 -10.84 -10.02
C ALA A 124 -6.71 -11.26 -10.84
N ASP A 125 -6.02 -10.28 -11.44
CA ASP A 125 -4.84 -10.48 -12.26
C ASP A 125 -3.69 -9.55 -11.85
N LEU A 126 -2.79 -10.10 -11.04
CA LEU A 126 -1.62 -9.38 -10.54
C LEU A 126 -0.66 -8.94 -11.66
N ASP A 127 -0.60 -9.71 -12.77
CA ASP A 127 0.26 -9.36 -13.89
C ASP A 127 -0.26 -8.11 -14.61
N ARG A 128 -1.57 -8.01 -14.82
CA ARG A 128 -2.19 -6.82 -15.40
C ARG A 128 -2.03 -5.59 -14.48
N VAL A 129 -2.16 -5.76 -13.18
CA VAL A 129 -1.91 -4.66 -12.24
C VAL A 129 -0.49 -4.10 -12.40
N PHE A 130 0.51 -4.97 -12.55
CA PHE A 130 1.89 -4.52 -12.72
C PHE A 130 2.17 -3.93 -14.11
N ASP A 131 1.43 -4.35 -15.14
CA ASP A 131 1.47 -3.69 -16.46
C ASP A 131 0.93 -2.26 -16.35
N GLU A 132 -0.16 -2.05 -15.63
CA GLU A 132 -0.72 -0.73 -15.36
C GLU A 132 0.18 0.14 -14.46
N VAL A 133 0.77 -0.45 -13.41
CA VAL A 133 1.78 0.23 -12.58
C VAL A 133 2.92 0.79 -13.44
N GLN A 134 3.45 -0.03 -14.36
CA GLN A 134 4.49 0.41 -15.28
C GLN A 134 4.00 1.52 -16.22
N ARG A 135 2.78 1.40 -16.74
CA ARG A 135 2.19 2.37 -17.68
C ARG A 135 2.04 3.76 -17.06
N VAL A 136 1.49 3.85 -15.83
CA VAL A 136 1.17 5.14 -15.21
C VAL A 136 2.34 5.80 -14.50
N LEU A 137 3.37 5.03 -14.08
CA LEU A 137 4.56 5.58 -13.46
C LEU A 137 5.40 6.39 -14.45
N LYS A 138 5.87 7.55 -14.02
CA LYS A 138 6.93 8.30 -14.70
C LYS A 138 8.22 7.46 -14.78
N PRO A 139 9.14 7.75 -15.73
CA PRO A 139 10.42 7.02 -15.86
C PRO A 139 11.24 6.94 -14.57
N ASP A 140 11.18 7.97 -13.71
CA ASP A 140 11.86 8.00 -12.41
C ASP A 140 10.89 7.73 -11.24
N GLY A 141 9.72 7.19 -11.54
CA GLY A 141 8.65 6.94 -10.57
C GLY A 141 8.93 5.75 -9.66
N VAL A 142 8.28 5.74 -8.50
CA VAL A 142 8.44 4.71 -7.47
C VAL A 142 7.10 4.06 -7.15
N PHE A 143 7.08 2.73 -7.18
CA PHE A 143 5.98 1.90 -6.70
C PHE A 143 6.26 1.47 -5.27
N LEU A 144 5.37 1.82 -4.35
CA LEU A 144 5.43 1.56 -2.91
C LEU A 144 4.25 0.65 -2.55
N PHE A 145 4.52 -0.45 -1.89
CA PHE A 145 3.47 -1.44 -1.64
C PHE A 145 3.67 -2.20 -0.33
N ASP A 146 2.61 -2.81 0.13
CA ASP A 146 2.68 -3.94 1.04
C ASP A 146 1.74 -5.06 0.59
N THR A 147 1.89 -6.23 1.19
CA THR A 147 1.02 -7.39 0.98
C THR A 147 1.30 -8.49 2.00
N ILE A 148 0.50 -9.55 1.95
CA ILE A 148 0.60 -10.72 2.82
C ILE A 148 1.45 -11.81 2.14
N ASN A 149 2.41 -12.36 2.89
CA ASN A 149 3.28 -13.41 2.38
C ASN A 149 2.55 -14.77 2.36
N ARG A 150 2.71 -15.55 1.29
CA ARG A 150 2.15 -16.89 1.16
C ARG A 150 2.95 -17.91 1.97
N THR A 151 2.75 -17.89 3.29
CA THR A 151 3.32 -18.83 4.25
C THR A 151 2.23 -19.47 5.10
N PRO A 152 2.46 -20.66 5.66
CA PRO A 152 1.53 -21.27 6.63
C PRO A 152 1.32 -20.37 7.86
N LEU A 153 2.36 -19.66 8.30
CA LEU A 153 2.28 -18.74 9.43
C LEU A 153 1.35 -17.55 9.12
N ALA A 154 1.45 -16.95 7.94
CA ALA A 154 0.56 -15.87 7.54
C ALA A 154 -0.90 -16.33 7.45
N ALA A 155 -1.15 -17.52 6.87
CA ALA A 155 -2.48 -18.10 6.83
C ALA A 155 -3.05 -18.35 8.25
N LEU A 156 -2.23 -18.86 9.16
CA LEU A 156 -2.62 -19.07 10.56
C LEU A 156 -2.95 -17.72 11.23
N VAL A 157 -2.07 -16.73 11.13
CA VAL A 157 -2.21 -15.45 11.85
C VAL A 157 -3.35 -14.60 11.27
N ILE A 158 -3.40 -14.43 9.96
CA ILE A 158 -4.36 -13.52 9.32
C ILE A 158 -5.74 -14.17 9.26
N VAL A 159 -5.85 -15.40 8.74
CA VAL A 159 -7.14 -16.02 8.49
C VAL A 159 -7.68 -16.73 9.74
N HIS A 160 -6.90 -17.63 10.36
CA HIS A 160 -7.41 -18.40 11.48
C HIS A 160 -7.51 -17.57 12.76
N LEU A 161 -6.47 -16.84 13.13
CA LEU A 161 -6.50 -16.01 14.34
C LEU A 161 -7.24 -14.70 14.09
N GLY A 162 -6.90 -13.97 13.03
CA GLY A 162 -7.45 -12.65 12.72
C GLY A 162 -8.94 -12.68 12.38
N GLU A 163 -9.35 -13.49 11.42
CA GLU A 163 -10.74 -13.51 10.95
C GLU A 163 -11.64 -14.45 11.79
N THR A 164 -11.12 -15.62 12.21
CA THR A 164 -11.98 -16.66 12.77
C THR A 164 -12.05 -16.62 14.29
N ILE A 165 -10.91 -16.53 14.98
CA ILE A 165 -10.86 -16.61 16.45
C ILE A 165 -11.09 -15.24 17.07
N PHE A 166 -10.24 -14.27 16.79
CA PHE A 166 -10.30 -12.95 17.42
C PHE A 166 -11.25 -11.98 16.71
N ARG A 167 -11.72 -12.32 15.51
CA ARG A 167 -12.63 -11.48 14.70
C ARG A 167 -12.12 -10.03 14.56
N LEU A 168 -10.81 -9.89 14.45
CA LEU A 168 -10.15 -8.60 14.21
C LEU A 168 -10.39 -8.10 12.79
N LEU A 169 -10.55 -9.04 11.88
CA LEU A 169 -10.89 -8.85 10.48
C LEU A 169 -12.19 -9.61 10.21
N PRO A 170 -13.02 -9.15 9.29
CA PRO A 170 -14.21 -9.84 8.90
C PRO A 170 -13.90 -11.20 8.25
N ARG A 171 -14.77 -12.18 8.48
CA ARG A 171 -14.57 -13.53 7.95
C ARG A 171 -14.68 -13.57 6.43
N GLY A 172 -13.72 -14.23 5.80
CA GLY A 172 -13.72 -14.44 4.34
C GLY A 172 -13.07 -13.31 3.56
N THR A 173 -12.53 -12.28 4.22
CA THR A 173 -11.80 -11.19 3.56
C THR A 173 -10.60 -11.69 2.78
N HIS A 174 -9.85 -12.68 3.31
CA HIS A 174 -8.63 -13.15 2.68
C HIS A 174 -8.71 -14.61 2.20
N ASP A 175 -8.10 -14.85 1.04
CA ASP A 175 -7.82 -16.19 0.53
C ASP A 175 -6.30 -16.44 0.56
N PRO A 176 -5.79 -17.36 1.41
CA PRO A 176 -4.36 -17.62 1.51
C PRO A 176 -3.69 -18.06 0.20
N ARG A 177 -4.47 -18.54 -0.78
CA ARG A 177 -3.96 -18.92 -2.11
C ARG A 177 -3.55 -17.69 -2.92
N LYS A 178 -4.13 -16.52 -2.63
CA LYS A 178 -3.83 -15.24 -3.26
C LYS A 178 -2.67 -14.50 -2.60
N PHE A 179 -2.20 -14.93 -1.44
CA PHE A 179 -1.02 -14.35 -0.79
C PHE A 179 0.21 -14.48 -1.70
N ILE A 180 1.15 -13.55 -1.61
CA ILE A 180 2.22 -13.41 -2.58
C ILE A 180 3.58 -13.59 -1.91
N ARG A 181 4.40 -14.52 -2.43
CA ARG A 181 5.77 -14.67 -1.92
C ARG A 181 6.66 -13.51 -2.39
N PRO A 182 7.56 -13.00 -1.53
CA PRO A 182 8.52 -11.95 -1.92
C PRO A 182 9.32 -12.29 -3.19
N SER A 183 9.73 -13.55 -3.35
CA SER A 183 10.47 -14.00 -4.55
C SER A 183 9.62 -13.92 -5.82
N GLU A 184 8.35 -14.29 -5.74
CA GLU A 184 7.39 -14.27 -6.84
C GLU A 184 7.10 -12.83 -7.27
N LEU A 185 6.82 -11.94 -6.29
CA LEU A 185 6.60 -10.53 -6.54
C LEU A 185 7.81 -9.89 -7.24
N ARG A 186 9.01 -10.16 -6.73
CA ARG A 186 10.26 -9.67 -7.33
C ARG A 186 10.42 -10.09 -8.80
N VAL A 187 10.12 -11.35 -9.12
CA VAL A 187 10.21 -11.85 -10.49
C VAL A 187 9.20 -11.16 -11.40
N LYS A 188 7.95 -11.00 -10.94
CA LYS A 188 6.89 -10.35 -11.72
C LYS A 188 7.19 -8.87 -12.02
N LEU A 189 7.67 -8.12 -11.03
CA LEU A 189 8.05 -6.71 -11.20
C LEU A 189 9.26 -6.57 -12.13
N ARG A 190 10.29 -7.40 -11.96
CA ARG A 190 11.48 -7.38 -12.82
C ARG A 190 11.20 -7.70 -14.29
N LYS A 191 10.27 -8.60 -14.57
CA LYS A 191 9.82 -8.89 -15.95
C LYS A 191 9.25 -7.67 -16.67
N ARG A 192 8.83 -6.64 -15.91
CA ARG A 192 8.28 -5.37 -16.42
C ARG A 192 9.28 -4.21 -16.35
N GLY A 193 10.58 -4.52 -16.21
CA GLY A 193 11.61 -3.49 -16.15
C GLY A 193 11.60 -2.67 -14.86
N LEU A 194 11.01 -3.20 -13.79
CA LEU A 194 11.02 -2.56 -12.47
C LEU A 194 12.14 -3.17 -11.61
N ALA A 195 13.09 -2.36 -11.17
CA ALA A 195 14.06 -2.73 -10.16
C ALA A 195 13.37 -2.81 -8.79
N VAL A 196 13.72 -3.81 -7.98
CA VAL A 196 13.03 -4.09 -6.72
C VAL A 196 14.00 -3.98 -5.55
N GLY A 197 13.69 -3.12 -4.62
CA GLY A 197 14.41 -2.92 -3.38
C GLY A 197 14.28 -4.08 -2.38
N PRO A 198 14.88 -3.95 -1.21
CA PRO A 198 14.71 -4.92 -0.13
C PRO A 198 13.28 -4.90 0.39
N PHE A 199 12.79 -6.08 0.80
CA PHE A 199 11.52 -6.20 1.51
C PHE A 199 11.73 -6.05 3.01
N VAL A 200 10.78 -5.40 3.68
CA VAL A 200 10.79 -5.14 5.12
C VAL A 200 9.50 -5.69 5.74
N GLY A 201 9.61 -6.45 6.82
CA GLY A 201 8.44 -6.98 7.50
C GLY A 201 7.58 -5.90 8.13
N LEU A 202 6.27 -6.13 8.15
CA LEU A 202 5.26 -5.31 8.80
C LEU A 202 4.45 -6.18 9.76
N GLY A 203 4.20 -5.70 10.97
CA GLY A 203 3.38 -6.45 11.91
C GLY A 203 3.21 -5.75 13.25
N PRO A 204 2.49 -6.40 14.19
CA PRO A 204 2.17 -5.81 15.48
C PRO A 204 3.43 -5.55 16.31
N ARG A 205 3.43 -4.40 17.00
CA ARG A 205 4.49 -3.95 17.92
C ARG A 205 3.99 -3.75 19.34
N GLY A 206 2.67 -3.68 19.55
CA GLY A 206 2.05 -3.47 20.84
C GLY A 206 0.59 -3.09 20.70
N PHE A 207 0.06 -2.41 21.71
CA PHE A 207 -1.32 -1.98 21.77
C PHE A 207 -1.40 -0.48 22.07
N ASN A 208 -2.41 0.18 21.52
CA ASN A 208 -2.77 1.55 21.86
C ASN A 208 -3.67 1.59 23.13
N ARG A 209 -4.09 2.79 23.55
CA ARG A 209 -4.98 2.97 24.72
C ARG A 209 -6.38 2.34 24.56
N ARG A 210 -6.79 2.00 23.34
CA ARG A 210 -8.07 1.31 23.04
C ARG A 210 -7.89 -0.21 22.91
N PHE A 211 -6.70 -0.74 23.25
CA PHE A 211 -6.34 -2.14 23.05
C PHE A 211 -6.42 -2.61 21.59
N ASP A 212 -6.31 -1.70 20.62
CA ASP A 212 -6.08 -2.06 19.24
C ASP A 212 -4.57 -2.21 18.99
N PHE A 213 -4.20 -3.12 18.09
CA PHE A 213 -2.81 -3.31 17.71
C PHE A 213 -2.22 -2.03 17.11
N THR A 214 -1.02 -1.71 17.54
CA THR A 214 -0.11 -0.81 16.84
C THR A 214 0.87 -1.63 16.02
N PHE A 215 1.30 -1.08 14.90
CA PHE A 215 2.13 -1.79 13.93
C PHE A 215 3.48 -1.11 13.74
N GLY A 216 4.44 -1.84 13.18
CA GLY A 216 5.76 -1.32 12.87
C GLY A 216 6.58 -2.30 12.05
N ARG A 217 7.80 -1.88 11.70
CA ARG A 217 8.74 -2.72 10.96
C ARG A 217 9.13 -3.93 11.80
N LEU A 218 9.20 -5.09 11.16
CA LEU A 218 9.71 -6.33 11.72
C LEU A 218 10.91 -6.83 10.93
N PRO A 219 11.85 -7.57 11.55
CA PRO A 219 12.97 -8.18 10.82
C PRO A 219 12.51 -9.31 9.90
N SER A 220 11.38 -9.94 10.20
CA SER A 220 10.84 -11.07 9.44
C SER A 220 9.73 -10.65 8.49
N VAL A 221 9.81 -11.11 7.24
CA VAL A 221 8.80 -10.92 6.19
C VAL A 221 7.79 -12.08 6.11
N GLN A 222 7.71 -12.94 7.13
CA GLN A 222 6.93 -14.17 7.05
C GLN A 222 5.41 -13.99 7.08
N ILE A 223 4.90 -12.86 7.59
CA ILE A 223 3.45 -12.60 7.65
C ILE A 223 3.08 -11.55 6.62
N MET A 224 3.42 -10.31 6.89
CA MET A 224 3.22 -9.18 5.99
C MET A 224 4.57 -8.51 5.68
N TYR A 225 4.68 -7.91 4.52
CA TYR A 225 5.88 -7.18 4.14
C TYR A 225 5.57 -5.97 3.28
N MET A 226 6.39 -4.95 3.45
CA MET A 226 6.43 -3.75 2.62
C MET A 226 7.59 -3.87 1.63
N GLY A 227 7.46 -3.20 0.51
CA GLY A 227 8.51 -3.10 -0.49
C GLY A 227 8.38 -1.85 -1.34
N HIS A 228 9.37 -1.67 -2.18
CA HIS A 228 9.34 -0.66 -3.22
C HIS A 228 10.02 -1.17 -4.49
N ALA A 229 9.59 -0.61 -5.61
CA ALA A 229 10.19 -0.83 -6.91
C ALA A 229 10.23 0.50 -7.67
N TRP A 230 11.16 0.63 -8.62
CA TRP A 230 11.28 1.82 -9.46
C TRP A 230 11.54 1.41 -10.89
N ALA A 231 11.17 2.26 -11.83
CA ALA A 231 11.49 2.03 -13.23
C ALA A 231 13.01 1.95 -13.42
N ASP A 232 13.48 0.91 -14.13
CA ASP A 232 14.89 0.72 -14.47
C ASP A 232 15.06 0.74 -15.99
N PRO A 233 15.03 1.93 -16.61
CA PRO A 233 15.07 2.07 -18.07
C PRO A 233 16.37 1.55 -18.70
N HIS A 234 17.38 1.24 -17.89
CA HIS A 234 18.69 0.79 -18.36
C HIS A 234 19.03 -0.65 -17.99
N GLY A 235 18.12 -1.39 -17.33
CA GLY A 235 18.32 -2.79 -16.95
C GLY A 235 19.51 -3.04 -16.00
N LYS A 236 19.99 -1.99 -15.29
CA LYS A 236 21.19 -2.06 -14.43
C LYS A 236 20.99 -2.94 -13.18
N ALA A 237 19.76 -3.27 -12.84
CA ALA A 237 19.46 -4.12 -11.67
C ALA A 237 19.75 -5.61 -11.88
N ALA A 238 20.14 -6.04 -13.08
CA ALA A 238 20.49 -7.43 -13.37
C ALA A 238 21.93 -7.80 -12.96
N SER A 239 22.82 -6.83 -12.73
CA SER A 239 24.18 -7.05 -12.26
C SER A 239 24.25 -6.66 -10.77
N GLY A 240 24.34 -7.68 -9.90
CA GLY A 240 24.37 -7.53 -8.45
C GLY A 240 25.44 -6.55 -7.94
N SER A 241 25.04 -5.33 -7.71
CA SER A 241 25.68 -4.43 -6.78
C SER A 241 24.59 -3.56 -6.14
N ALA A 242 24.53 -3.57 -4.82
CA ALA A 242 23.72 -2.67 -4.03
C ALA A 242 24.05 -1.23 -4.47
N VAL A 243 23.16 -0.61 -5.23
CA VAL A 243 23.21 0.83 -5.41
C VAL A 243 22.84 1.43 -4.06
N ALA A 244 23.87 1.86 -3.34
CA ALA A 244 23.71 2.77 -2.23
C ALA A 244 23.04 4.02 -2.83
N VAL A 245 21.76 4.22 -2.51
CA VAL A 245 21.11 5.50 -2.70
C VAL A 245 21.98 6.50 -1.96
N SER A 246 22.58 7.41 -2.70
CA SER A 246 23.63 8.32 -2.30
C SER A 246 23.28 9.05 -1.00
N GLY A 247 23.83 8.57 0.10
CA GLY A 247 23.97 9.31 1.35
C GLY A 247 25.01 10.42 1.23
N GLN A 248 24.85 11.31 0.26
CA GLN A 248 25.77 12.41 0.02
C GLN A 248 25.08 13.77 0.19
N ARG A 249 24.40 13.97 1.32
CA ARG A 249 24.09 15.30 1.87
C ARG A 249 23.82 15.28 3.38
N LEU A 250 24.75 14.77 4.17
CA LEU A 250 24.79 15.02 5.62
C LEU A 250 26.24 15.13 6.11
N ARG A 251 27.03 16.01 5.50
CA ARG A 251 28.25 16.54 6.11
C ARG A 251 28.41 17.98 5.64
N ASN A 252 27.66 18.91 6.21
CA ASN A 252 27.99 20.34 6.29
C ASN A 252 26.91 21.05 7.11
N ALA A 253 26.82 20.72 8.41
CA ALA A 253 26.16 21.52 9.40
C ALA A 253 26.77 21.17 10.78
N ALA A 254 28.09 21.41 10.89
CA ALA A 254 28.77 21.50 12.17
C ALA A 254 30.10 22.25 11.93
N MET A 255 29.97 23.56 11.85
CA MET A 255 30.94 24.59 12.23
C MET A 255 30.18 25.88 12.50
#